data_e449f22b38437aeeea7c501d793f9c4a
#
_entry.id   e449f22b38437aeeea7c501d793f9c4a
#
_cell.length_a   1.000
_cell.length_b   1.000
_cell.length_c   1.000
_cell.angle_alpha   90.00
_cell.angle_beta   90.00
_cell.angle_gamma   90.00
#
_symmetry.space_group_name_H-M   'P 1'
#
loop_
_entity.id
_entity.type
_entity.pdbx_description
1 polymer ?
#
loop_
_entity_poly.entity_id
_entity_poly.type
_entity_poly.pdbx_seq_one_letter_code
_entity_poly.pdbx_strand_id
1 'polypeptide(L)'
;MDGIIVIYKEKDWTSFDVVAKLRGIFHEKRIGHGGTLDPMAEGVLPVFVGKSARACDMLPCEEKEYVAGFELGMTSDTLDITGKVSEKKQTYFTKNEICDACGKFVGDILQIPPMYSAVKINGKKLYDLAREGKTVEREPRPVTVYEIEVLDFCEKTQTGKMR
;
A
#
# COMPACT_ATOMS: atom_id res chain seq x y z
N MET A 1 -28.08 11.09 1.87
CA MET A 1 -27.92 9.78 1.19
C MET A 1 -27.12 8.89 2.13
N ASP A 2 -27.47 7.60 2.23
CA ASP A 2 -26.74 6.64 3.05
C ASP A 2 -26.44 5.41 2.20
N GLY A 3 -25.20 4.92 2.22
CA GLY A 3 -24.81 3.71 1.47
C GLY A 3 -23.32 3.54 1.28
N ILE A 4 -22.95 2.52 0.53
CA ILE A 4 -21.58 2.22 0.13
C ILE A 4 -21.48 2.37 -1.38
N ILE A 5 -20.44 3.02 -1.85
CA ILE A 5 -20.08 3.14 -3.25
C ILE A 5 -18.67 2.65 -3.46
N VAL A 6 -18.43 1.90 -4.51
CA VAL A 6 -17.10 1.44 -4.90
C VAL A 6 -16.57 2.37 -5.98
N ILE A 7 -15.41 2.96 -5.73
CA ILE A 7 -14.76 3.90 -6.64
C ILE A 7 -13.47 3.26 -7.14
N TYR A 8 -13.20 3.37 -8.43
CA TYR A 8 -11.87 3.17 -8.95
C TYR A 8 -11.06 4.45 -8.70
N LYS A 9 -10.11 4.38 -7.75
CA LYS A 9 -9.22 5.49 -7.48
C LYS A 9 -8.14 5.55 -8.56
N GLU A 10 -8.05 6.65 -9.23
CA GLU A 10 -7.01 6.89 -10.23
C GLU A 10 -5.66 7.20 -9.55
N LYS A 11 -4.59 7.03 -10.32
CA LYS A 11 -3.24 7.44 -9.94
C LYS A 11 -3.19 8.94 -9.64
N ASP A 12 -2.27 9.32 -8.78
CA ASP A 12 -1.98 10.69 -8.33
C ASP A 12 -3.10 11.34 -7.49
N TRP A 13 -4.14 10.57 -7.12
CA TRP A 13 -5.14 10.94 -6.14
C TRP A 13 -4.85 10.29 -4.79
N THR A 14 -5.02 11.03 -3.70
CA THR A 14 -5.13 10.41 -2.38
C THR A 14 -6.52 9.81 -2.18
N SER A 15 -6.64 8.82 -1.28
CA SER A 15 -7.97 8.32 -0.89
C SER A 15 -8.87 9.42 -0.31
N PHE A 16 -8.26 10.44 0.33
CA PHE A 16 -8.99 11.60 0.86
C PHE A 16 -9.47 12.56 -0.24
N ASP A 17 -8.74 12.72 -1.35
CA ASP A 17 -9.18 13.55 -2.48
C ASP A 17 -10.47 12.99 -3.10
N VAL A 18 -10.56 11.64 -3.19
CA VAL A 18 -11.78 10.97 -3.62
C VAL A 18 -12.94 11.31 -2.67
N VAL A 19 -12.73 11.22 -1.36
CA VAL A 19 -13.73 11.59 -0.35
C VAL A 19 -14.14 13.06 -0.49
N ALA A 20 -13.17 13.96 -0.65
CA ALA A 20 -13.43 15.39 -0.80
C ALA A 20 -14.26 15.68 -2.06
N LYS A 21 -13.95 15.04 -3.18
CA LYS A 21 -14.73 15.16 -4.42
C LYS A 21 -16.16 14.68 -4.25
N LEU A 22 -16.34 13.53 -3.62
CA LEU A 22 -17.67 12.95 -3.39
C LEU A 22 -18.52 13.79 -2.42
N ARG A 23 -17.90 14.46 -1.42
CA ARG A 23 -18.60 15.42 -0.56
C ARG A 23 -19.23 16.56 -1.36
N GLY A 24 -18.52 17.06 -2.37
CA GLY A 24 -19.05 18.07 -3.28
C GLY A 24 -20.19 17.55 -4.16
N ILE A 25 -20.05 16.32 -4.68
CA ILE A 25 -21.05 15.72 -5.58
C ILE A 25 -22.35 15.38 -4.84
N PHE A 26 -22.23 14.77 -3.64
CA PHE A 26 -23.40 14.30 -2.88
C PHE A 26 -23.95 15.33 -1.89
N HIS A 27 -23.28 16.46 -1.72
CA HIS A 27 -23.59 17.47 -0.69
C HIS A 27 -23.72 16.85 0.71
N GLU A 28 -22.89 15.81 0.99
CA GLU A 28 -22.87 15.09 2.27
C GLU A 28 -21.48 15.21 2.91
N LYS A 29 -21.44 15.70 4.16
CA LYS A 29 -20.19 15.89 4.90
C LYS A 29 -19.63 14.59 5.46
N ARG A 30 -20.50 13.65 5.82
CA ARG A 30 -20.13 12.37 6.42
C ARG A 30 -19.83 11.37 5.31
N ILE A 31 -18.58 11.37 4.86
CA ILE A 31 -18.06 10.38 3.91
C ILE A 31 -16.71 9.90 4.44
N GLY A 32 -16.52 8.60 4.47
CA GLY A 32 -15.26 7.92 4.81
C GLY A 32 -14.89 6.87 3.77
N HIS A 33 -13.70 6.32 3.85
CA HIS A 33 -13.24 5.25 2.95
C HIS A 33 -12.76 4.03 3.74
N GLY A 34 -12.97 2.84 3.22
CA GLY A 34 -12.51 1.56 3.78
C GLY A 34 -11.13 1.19 3.24
N GLY A 35 -10.10 1.58 3.95
CA GLY A 35 -8.72 1.36 3.55
C GLY A 35 -8.11 2.58 2.85
N THR A 36 -6.79 2.64 2.85
CA THR A 36 -6.03 3.72 2.21
C THR A 36 -5.24 3.14 1.04
N LEU A 37 -5.38 3.75 -0.12
CA LEU A 37 -4.48 3.54 -1.25
C LEU A 37 -3.51 4.72 -1.33
N ASP A 38 -2.24 4.42 -1.55
CA ASP A 38 -1.22 5.44 -1.78
C ASP A 38 -1.52 6.25 -3.05
N PRO A 39 -1.01 7.49 -3.17
CA PRO A 39 -1.28 8.31 -4.35
C PRO A 39 -0.88 7.63 -5.67
N MET A 40 0.25 6.92 -5.68
CA MET A 40 0.72 6.19 -6.86
C MET A 40 -0.09 4.94 -7.21
N ALA A 41 -0.81 4.37 -6.22
CA ALA A 41 -1.63 3.20 -6.43
C ALA A 41 -2.97 3.58 -7.06
N GLU A 42 -3.49 2.71 -7.89
CA GLU A 42 -4.83 2.80 -8.47
C GLU A 42 -5.63 1.53 -8.15
N GLY A 43 -6.95 1.64 -8.17
CA GLY A 43 -7.81 0.48 -7.94
C GLY A 43 -9.02 0.75 -7.06
N VAL A 44 -9.54 -0.33 -6.49
CA VAL A 44 -10.81 -0.36 -5.76
C VAL A 44 -10.71 0.35 -4.42
N LEU A 45 -11.53 1.37 -4.22
CA LEU A 45 -11.67 2.11 -2.97
C LEU A 45 -13.15 2.08 -2.53
N PRO A 46 -13.52 1.30 -1.51
CA PRO A 46 -14.86 1.37 -0.91
C PRO A 46 -15.03 2.70 -0.18
N VAL A 47 -16.13 3.40 -0.47
CA VAL A 47 -16.46 4.69 0.15
C VAL A 47 -17.83 4.60 0.80
N PHE A 48 -17.92 5.08 2.03
CA PHE A 48 -19.10 5.05 2.88
C PHE A 48 -19.70 6.44 2.98
N VAL A 49 -20.97 6.55 2.64
CA VAL A 49 -21.69 7.84 2.55
C VAL A 49 -22.73 7.95 3.67
N GLY A 50 -22.81 9.09 4.32
CA GLY A 50 -23.83 9.42 5.32
C GLY A 50 -23.68 8.58 6.59
N LYS A 51 -24.75 7.94 7.05
CA LYS A 51 -24.74 7.11 8.28
C LYS A 51 -23.82 5.89 8.15
N SER A 52 -23.64 5.37 6.93
CA SER A 52 -22.78 4.23 6.64
C SER A 52 -21.30 4.53 6.92
N ALA A 53 -20.88 5.81 6.99
CA ALA A 53 -19.52 6.17 7.35
C ALA A 53 -19.07 5.64 8.74
N ARG A 54 -20.03 5.34 9.64
CA ARG A 54 -19.74 4.70 10.93
C ARG A 54 -19.37 3.22 10.81
N ALA A 55 -19.69 2.60 9.69
CA ALA A 55 -19.40 1.19 9.44
C ALA A 55 -18.01 0.98 8.80
N CYS A 56 -17.26 2.03 8.51
CA CYS A 56 -15.91 1.92 7.93
C CYS A 56 -14.99 1.00 8.75
N ASP A 57 -15.06 1.10 10.08
CA ASP A 57 -14.22 0.34 11.00
C ASP A 57 -14.84 -1.05 11.35
N MET A 58 -16.02 -1.35 10.82
CA MET A 58 -16.76 -2.59 11.13
C MET A 58 -16.72 -3.62 10.00
N LEU A 59 -16.16 -3.25 8.86
CA LEU A 59 -16.06 -4.19 7.75
C LEU A 59 -14.96 -5.22 8.00
N PRO A 60 -15.28 -6.52 7.90
CA PRO A 60 -14.30 -7.58 8.11
C PRO A 60 -13.36 -7.79 6.91
N CYS A 61 -13.40 -6.92 5.89
CA CYS A 61 -12.60 -7.10 4.69
C CYS A 61 -11.16 -6.64 4.95
N GLU A 62 -10.37 -7.50 5.58
CA GLU A 62 -8.95 -7.25 5.83
C GLU A 62 -8.06 -7.74 4.69
N GLU A 63 -8.58 -8.62 3.83
CA GLU A 63 -7.84 -9.16 2.69
C GLU A 63 -7.68 -8.11 1.59
N LYS A 64 -6.47 -8.04 1.05
CA LYS A 64 -6.10 -7.09 0.00
C LYS A 64 -5.27 -7.80 -1.05
N GLU A 65 -5.55 -7.51 -2.30
CA GLU A 65 -4.76 -7.97 -3.44
C GLU A 65 -4.16 -6.77 -4.16
N TYR A 66 -2.87 -6.89 -4.51
CA TYR A 66 -2.14 -5.87 -5.23
C TYR A 66 -1.38 -6.48 -6.40
N VAL A 67 -1.35 -5.77 -7.51
CA VAL A 67 -0.39 -6.03 -8.59
C VAL A 67 0.67 -4.94 -8.53
N ALA A 68 1.90 -5.32 -8.25
CA ALA A 68 3.01 -4.40 -8.10
C ALA A 68 4.11 -4.66 -9.13
N GLY A 69 4.62 -3.60 -9.74
CA GLY A 69 5.87 -3.63 -10.48
C GLY A 69 7.05 -3.56 -9.53
N PHE A 70 8.13 -4.26 -9.84
CA PHE A 70 9.38 -4.19 -9.09
C PHE A 70 10.60 -4.13 -10.01
N GLU A 71 11.67 -3.56 -9.49
CA GLU A 71 12.98 -3.51 -10.14
C GLU A 71 14.07 -3.87 -9.14
N LEU A 72 14.96 -4.79 -9.52
CA LEU A 72 16.05 -5.26 -8.67
C LEU A 72 17.29 -4.40 -8.83
N GLY A 73 18.16 -4.45 -7.82
CA GLY A 73 19.44 -3.75 -7.80
C GLY A 73 19.37 -2.32 -7.25
N MET A 74 18.22 -1.88 -6.78
CA MET A 74 18.03 -0.55 -6.17
C MET A 74 17.35 -0.65 -4.81
N THR A 75 17.54 0.36 -4.01
CA THR A 75 16.82 0.56 -2.74
C THR A 75 16.24 1.97 -2.71
N SER A 76 15.16 2.17 -1.97
CA SER A 76 14.56 3.47 -1.73
C SER A 76 14.31 3.66 -0.23
N ASP A 77 14.41 4.88 0.25
CA ASP A 77 14.13 5.22 1.64
C ASP A 77 12.63 5.11 1.99
N THR A 78 11.76 5.25 0.99
CA THR A 78 10.31 5.05 1.14
C THR A 78 9.86 3.60 0.88
N LEU A 79 10.75 2.73 0.41
CA LEU A 79 10.49 1.37 -0.10
C LEU A 79 9.62 1.32 -1.37
N ASP A 80 9.45 2.46 -2.04
CA ASP A 80 8.78 2.61 -3.33
C ASP A 80 9.55 3.57 -4.25
N ILE A 81 9.04 3.82 -5.45
CA ILE A 81 9.69 4.69 -6.44
C ILE A 81 9.58 6.18 -6.14
N THR A 82 8.85 6.60 -5.11
CA THR A 82 8.62 8.03 -4.79
C THR A 82 9.72 8.61 -3.91
N GLY A 83 10.54 7.76 -3.29
CA GLY A 83 11.64 8.16 -2.43
C GLY A 83 12.95 8.41 -3.16
N LYS A 84 14.01 8.60 -2.37
CA LYS A 84 15.37 8.68 -2.89
C LYS A 84 15.86 7.28 -3.24
N VAL A 85 15.96 7.03 -4.53
CA VAL A 85 16.44 5.76 -5.06
C VAL A 85 17.97 5.76 -5.09
N SER A 86 18.60 4.65 -4.63
CA SER A 86 20.04 4.45 -4.73
C SER A 86 20.50 4.26 -6.19
N GLU A 87 21.80 4.36 -6.44
CA GLU A 87 22.36 3.93 -7.71
C GLU A 87 22.04 2.45 -7.98
N LYS A 88 21.68 2.15 -9.23
CA LYS A 88 21.37 0.79 -9.64
C LYS A 88 22.63 -0.06 -9.64
N LYS A 89 22.62 -1.13 -8.84
CA LYS A 89 23.64 -2.18 -8.87
C LYS A 89 23.26 -3.22 -9.91
N GLN A 90 24.24 -3.75 -10.63
CA GLN A 90 24.01 -4.82 -11.58
C GLN A 90 23.63 -6.11 -10.85
N THR A 91 22.53 -6.71 -11.30
CA THR A 91 22.01 -7.97 -10.75
C THR A 91 21.75 -8.95 -11.88
N TYR A 92 21.75 -10.26 -11.58
CA TYR A 92 21.62 -11.34 -12.54
C TYR A 92 20.80 -12.47 -11.92
N PHE A 93 19.54 -12.18 -11.62
CA PHE A 93 18.62 -13.20 -11.10
C PHE A 93 17.76 -13.77 -12.21
N THR A 94 17.48 -15.05 -12.09
CA THR A 94 16.52 -15.78 -12.92
C THR A 94 15.11 -15.65 -12.35
N LYS A 95 14.09 -15.93 -13.16
CA LYS A 95 12.70 -15.95 -12.68
C LYS A 95 12.51 -16.95 -11.54
N ASN A 96 13.16 -18.11 -11.60
CA ASN A 96 13.05 -19.15 -10.55
C ASN A 96 13.58 -18.66 -9.21
N GLU A 97 14.75 -18.00 -9.20
CA GLU A 97 15.30 -17.42 -7.95
C GLU A 97 14.39 -16.36 -7.33
N ILE A 98 13.69 -15.57 -8.17
CA ILE A 98 12.70 -14.62 -7.68
C ILE A 98 11.48 -15.34 -7.09
N CYS A 99 10.96 -16.38 -7.76
CA CYS A 99 9.86 -17.18 -7.23
C CYS A 99 10.22 -17.83 -5.89
N ASP A 100 11.42 -18.40 -5.78
CA ASP A 100 11.93 -19.02 -4.55
C ASP A 100 12.06 -17.98 -3.41
N ALA A 101 12.50 -16.77 -3.75
CA ALA A 101 12.59 -15.68 -2.78
C ALA A 101 11.20 -15.25 -2.31
N CYS A 102 10.23 -15.07 -3.22
CA CYS A 102 8.85 -14.72 -2.91
C CYS A 102 8.18 -15.77 -2.02
N GLY A 103 8.42 -17.07 -2.29
CA GLY A 103 7.87 -18.17 -1.49
C GLY A 103 8.23 -18.12 0.00
N LYS A 104 9.35 -17.48 0.36
CA LYS A 104 9.77 -17.31 1.77
C LYS A 104 8.91 -16.31 2.54
N PHE A 105 8.13 -15.49 1.85
CA PHE A 105 7.26 -14.50 2.46
C PHE A 105 5.80 -14.94 2.53
N VAL A 106 5.46 -16.12 2.00
CA VAL A 106 4.09 -16.67 2.06
C VAL A 106 3.86 -17.31 3.43
N GLY A 107 2.68 -17.09 3.99
CA GLY A 107 2.26 -17.56 5.31
C GLY A 107 2.27 -16.45 6.36
N ASP A 108 2.31 -16.85 7.63
CA ASP A 108 2.35 -15.93 8.75
C ASP A 108 3.77 -15.43 8.99
N ILE A 109 3.97 -14.14 8.85
CA ILE A 109 5.26 -13.47 9.00
C ILE A 109 5.19 -12.35 10.03
N LEU A 110 6.35 -11.96 10.55
CA LEU A 110 6.51 -10.77 11.39
C LEU A 110 7.11 -9.64 10.56
N GLN A 111 6.31 -8.63 10.24
CA GLN A 111 6.74 -7.46 9.49
C GLN A 111 7.08 -6.31 10.43
N ILE A 112 8.28 -5.75 10.31
CA ILE A 112 8.59 -4.44 10.91
C ILE A 112 7.97 -3.36 10.01
N PRO A 113 6.98 -2.58 10.50
CA PRO A 113 6.33 -1.56 9.68
C PRO A 113 7.34 -0.55 9.14
N PRO A 114 7.27 -0.15 7.87
CA PRO A 114 8.15 0.88 7.33
C PRO A 114 7.91 2.24 8.00
N MET A 115 8.93 3.10 8.01
CA MET A 115 8.79 4.47 8.55
C MET A 115 7.76 5.28 7.75
N TYR A 116 7.69 5.10 6.44
CA TYR A 116 6.67 5.71 5.58
C TYR A 116 5.37 4.90 5.60
N SER A 117 4.74 4.79 6.78
CA SER A 117 3.46 4.12 6.97
C SER A 117 2.51 4.92 7.85
N ALA A 118 1.21 4.59 7.76
CA ALA A 118 0.16 5.23 8.57
C ALA A 118 0.08 4.69 10.02
N VAL A 119 0.95 3.75 10.39
CA VAL A 119 1.04 3.20 11.75
C VAL A 119 1.36 4.32 12.73
N LYS A 120 0.68 4.31 13.88
CA LYS A 120 0.88 5.30 14.93
C LYS A 120 1.73 4.75 16.06
N ILE A 121 2.72 5.53 16.51
CA ILE A 121 3.48 5.33 17.74
C ILE A 121 3.33 6.58 18.60
N ASN A 122 2.92 6.41 19.85
CA ASN A 122 2.67 7.54 20.77
C ASN A 122 1.75 8.63 20.18
N GLY A 123 0.73 8.22 19.42
CA GLY A 123 -0.26 9.11 18.82
C GLY A 123 0.18 9.80 17.51
N LYS A 124 1.45 9.72 17.12
CA LYS A 124 1.98 10.27 15.85
C LYS A 124 2.11 9.18 14.81
N LYS A 125 1.79 9.49 13.57
CA LYS A 125 1.98 8.56 12.45
C LYS A 125 3.46 8.46 12.09
N LEU A 126 3.92 7.26 11.71
CA LEU A 126 5.32 7.02 11.37
C LEU A 126 5.79 7.89 10.20
N TYR A 127 4.94 8.09 9.18
CA TYR A 127 5.32 8.92 8.03
C TYR A 127 5.52 10.41 8.41
N ASP A 128 4.85 10.93 9.45
CA ASP A 128 5.07 12.29 9.93
C ASP A 128 6.46 12.40 10.58
N LEU A 129 6.85 11.40 11.38
CA LEU A 129 8.19 11.31 11.98
C LEU A 129 9.28 11.14 10.91
N ALA A 130 9.02 10.32 9.87
CA ALA A 130 9.95 10.14 8.76
C ALA A 130 10.21 11.44 8.00
N ARG A 131 9.17 12.25 7.75
CA ARG A 131 9.30 13.58 7.13
C ARG A 131 10.08 14.57 7.99
N GLU A 132 10.03 14.42 9.31
CA GLU A 132 10.87 15.18 10.26
C GLU A 132 12.31 14.64 10.31
N GLY A 133 12.68 13.64 9.52
CA GLY A 133 13.99 12.98 9.54
C GLY A 133 14.25 12.11 10.77
N LYS A 134 13.19 11.75 11.50
CA LYS A 134 13.27 10.92 12.71
C LYS A 134 13.03 9.46 12.39
N THR A 135 13.88 8.58 12.89
CA THR A 135 13.67 7.14 12.89
C THR A 135 13.36 6.69 14.31
N VAL A 136 12.34 5.87 14.49
CA VAL A 136 11.93 5.30 15.76
C VAL A 136 11.96 3.78 15.69
N GLU A 137 12.18 3.14 16.82
CA GLU A 137 12.07 1.70 16.95
C GLU A 137 10.62 1.27 16.74
N ARG A 138 10.43 0.17 16.02
CA ARG A 138 9.11 -0.35 15.64
C ARG A 138 9.04 -1.83 15.97
N GLU A 139 8.01 -2.19 16.71
CA GLU A 139 7.73 -3.58 17.03
C GLU A 139 7.26 -4.34 15.77
N PRO A 140 7.77 -5.56 15.52
CA PRO A 140 7.26 -6.42 14.49
C PRO A 140 5.77 -6.71 14.69
N ARG A 141 5.00 -6.75 13.60
CA ARG A 141 3.57 -7.05 13.61
C ARG A 141 3.29 -8.31 12.82
N PRO A 142 2.38 -9.18 13.28
CA PRO A 142 1.96 -10.34 12.50
C PRO A 142 1.22 -9.86 11.25
N VAL A 143 1.58 -10.47 10.12
CA VAL A 143 0.94 -10.27 8.82
C VAL A 143 0.85 -11.63 8.15
N THR A 144 -0.32 -11.96 7.59
CA THR A 144 -0.50 -13.16 6.78
C THR A 144 -0.43 -12.81 5.31
N VAL A 145 0.49 -13.41 4.60
CA VAL A 145 0.60 -13.33 3.13
C VAL A 145 0.05 -14.63 2.55
N TYR A 146 -1.10 -14.57 1.91
CA TYR A 146 -1.77 -15.76 1.40
C TYR A 146 -1.09 -16.34 0.15
N GLU A 147 -0.66 -15.45 -0.75
CA GLU A 147 -0.04 -15.83 -2.01
C GLU A 147 0.87 -14.71 -2.52
N ILE A 148 1.94 -15.08 -3.22
CA ILE A 148 2.72 -14.20 -4.07
C ILE A 148 2.95 -14.91 -5.40
N GLU A 149 2.41 -14.37 -6.47
CA GLU A 149 2.59 -14.87 -7.83
C GLU A 149 3.49 -13.91 -8.63
N VAL A 150 4.57 -14.41 -9.20
CA VAL A 150 5.40 -13.66 -10.15
C VAL A 150 4.76 -13.74 -11.53
N LEU A 151 4.00 -12.71 -11.91
CA LEU A 151 3.26 -12.64 -13.17
C LEU A 151 4.21 -12.54 -14.36
N ASP A 152 5.21 -11.67 -14.26
CA ASP A 152 6.20 -11.44 -15.31
C ASP A 152 7.55 -11.08 -14.71
N PHE A 153 8.64 -11.47 -15.39
CA PHE A 153 10.00 -11.08 -15.04
C PHE A 153 10.91 -11.06 -16.26
N CYS A 154 11.57 -9.93 -16.48
CA CYS A 154 12.55 -9.75 -17.54
C CYS A 154 13.96 -9.84 -16.96
N GLU A 155 14.66 -10.95 -17.24
CA GLU A 155 16.03 -11.18 -16.73
C GLU A 155 17.05 -10.17 -17.27
N LYS A 156 16.81 -9.55 -18.43
CA LYS A 156 17.73 -8.55 -19.00
C LYS A 156 17.68 -7.23 -18.26
N THR A 157 16.49 -6.79 -17.92
CA THR A 157 16.27 -5.50 -17.22
C THR A 157 16.18 -5.66 -15.71
N GLN A 158 16.01 -6.90 -15.23
CA GLN A 158 15.79 -7.25 -13.84
C GLN A 158 14.54 -6.54 -13.26
N THR A 159 13.49 -6.48 -14.08
CA THR A 159 12.19 -5.87 -13.75
C THR A 159 11.09 -6.91 -13.87
N GLY A 160 10.04 -6.78 -13.09
CA GLY A 160 8.92 -7.71 -13.14
C GLY A 160 7.64 -7.16 -12.54
N LYS A 161 6.62 -8.01 -12.53
CA LYS A 161 5.33 -7.78 -11.85
C LYS A 161 4.99 -8.97 -10.98
N MET A 162 4.42 -8.70 -9.82
CA MET A 162 3.90 -9.72 -8.91
C MET A 162 2.50 -9.35 -8.43
N ARG A 163 1.74 -10.38 -8.11
CA ARG A 163 0.45 -10.27 -7.45
C ARG A 163 0.54 -10.84 -6.04
#